data_3f4ae273f334226bc3a91e345f17bcae
#
_entry.id   3f4ae273f334226bc3a91e345f17bcae
#
_cell.length_a   1.000
_cell.length_b   1.000
_cell.length_c   1.000
_cell.angle_alpha   90.00
_cell.angle_beta   90.00
_cell.angle_gamma   90.00
#
_symmetry.space_group_name_H-M   'P 1'
#
loop_
_entity.id
_entity.type
_entity.pdbx_description
1 polymer ?
#
loop_
_entity_poly.entity_id
_entity_poly.type
_entity_poly.pdbx_seq_one_letter_code
_entity_poly.pdbx_strand_id
1 'polypeptide(L)'
;MIESKAQLDEAAARIAALKEEIGRVIVGQHAVVEQLLWCLLAGGHALLEGIPGLGKTMLIRTVADCISLQFSRIQFTPDLMPSDITGTTLIDFGTQGAAAHRFQAGPIFGNLVLADEINRATPKTQSALLEAMQEGTVTAGGETHQLPKPFFVLATQNPIEQEGTYPLPEAQLDRFLLKIGVDFPSREELKQIVLRTTSITQPKVSVVLSAAELMDLQMSARQVLVADEVLDLAVKVVMMSHAGEPDAPEEVKRYVRFGAGPRAVQAIIAVSKVRALSAGRLHISWNDIRQTALPVLRHRLVLSYEAQAIGMSSDQMSKAILTAVEAAR
;
A
#
# COMPACT_ATOMS: atom_id res chain seq x y z
N MET A 1 -16.35 -18.93 -2.54
CA MET A 1 -15.20 -19.73 -3.04
C MET A 1 -15.22 -19.71 -4.57
N ILE A 2 -14.06 -19.63 -5.24
CA ILE A 2 -14.01 -19.78 -6.70
C ILE A 2 -14.16 -21.27 -7.03
N GLU A 3 -15.35 -21.68 -7.41
CA GLU A 3 -15.70 -23.08 -7.69
C GLU A 3 -15.82 -23.34 -9.21
N SER A 4 -15.82 -22.26 -10.00
CA SER A 4 -15.97 -22.36 -11.45
C SER A 4 -15.11 -21.35 -12.20
N LYS A 5 -14.82 -21.66 -13.47
CA LYS A 5 -14.16 -20.73 -14.37
C LYS A 5 -14.96 -19.43 -14.55
N ALA A 6 -16.29 -19.51 -14.55
CA ALA A 6 -17.17 -18.35 -14.67
C ALA A 6 -16.98 -17.35 -13.51
N GLN A 7 -16.83 -17.83 -12.27
CA GLN A 7 -16.58 -16.96 -11.11
C GLN A 7 -15.20 -16.30 -11.18
N LEU A 8 -14.19 -17.03 -11.70
CA LEU A 8 -12.86 -16.49 -11.92
C LEU A 8 -12.88 -15.37 -12.98
N ASP A 9 -13.54 -15.63 -14.11
CA ASP A 9 -13.65 -14.65 -15.20
C ASP A 9 -14.45 -13.41 -14.73
N GLU A 10 -15.48 -13.61 -13.92
CA GLU A 10 -16.25 -12.51 -13.29
C GLU A 10 -15.40 -11.67 -12.34
N ALA A 11 -14.59 -12.30 -11.46
CA ALA A 11 -13.70 -11.60 -10.56
C ALA A 11 -12.67 -10.75 -11.34
N ALA A 12 -12.07 -11.32 -12.38
CA ALA A 12 -11.13 -10.62 -13.25
C ALA A 12 -11.79 -9.44 -13.98
N ALA A 13 -13.03 -9.63 -14.48
CA ALA A 13 -13.79 -8.58 -15.15
C ALA A 13 -14.13 -7.43 -14.21
N ARG A 14 -14.53 -7.69 -12.96
CA ARG A 14 -14.79 -6.67 -11.93
C ARG A 14 -13.55 -5.86 -11.60
N ILE A 15 -12.38 -6.51 -11.46
CA ILE A 15 -11.10 -5.83 -11.22
C ILE A 15 -10.73 -4.95 -12.42
N ALA A 16 -10.93 -5.45 -13.63
CA ALA A 16 -10.66 -4.69 -14.86
C ALA A 16 -11.58 -3.46 -14.97
N ALA A 17 -12.87 -3.61 -14.70
CA ALA A 17 -13.84 -2.51 -14.69
C ALA A 17 -13.47 -1.43 -13.66
N LEU A 18 -13.03 -1.83 -12.44
CA LEU A 18 -12.57 -0.89 -11.44
C LEU A 18 -11.33 -0.11 -11.91
N LYS A 19 -10.36 -0.80 -12.51
CA LYS A 19 -9.15 -0.16 -13.07
C LYS A 19 -9.49 0.83 -14.19
N GLU A 20 -10.41 0.46 -15.08
CA GLU A 20 -10.89 1.32 -16.17
C GLU A 20 -11.59 2.58 -15.63
N GLU A 21 -12.48 2.41 -14.66
CA GLU A 21 -13.24 3.54 -14.10
C GLU A 21 -12.32 4.54 -13.39
N ILE A 22 -11.33 4.07 -12.62
CA ILE A 22 -10.29 4.92 -12.02
C ILE A 22 -9.54 5.69 -13.12
N GLY A 23 -9.20 5.04 -14.25
CA GLY A 23 -8.50 5.63 -15.39
C GLY A 23 -9.27 6.76 -16.09
N ARG A 24 -10.59 6.87 -15.90
CA ARG A 24 -11.38 8.00 -16.40
C ARG A 24 -10.98 9.33 -15.76
N VAL A 25 -10.59 9.29 -14.49
CA VAL A 25 -10.22 10.48 -13.70
C VAL A 25 -8.70 10.61 -13.63
N ILE A 26 -8.02 9.52 -13.29
CA ILE A 26 -6.56 9.52 -13.12
C ILE A 26 -5.89 9.38 -14.49
N VAL A 27 -5.09 10.39 -14.86
CA VAL A 27 -4.35 10.41 -16.12
C VAL A 27 -2.97 9.80 -15.90
N GLY A 28 -2.59 8.88 -16.77
CA GLY A 28 -1.32 8.18 -16.61
C GLY A 28 -1.28 7.36 -15.33
N GLN A 29 -0.12 7.27 -14.71
CA GLN A 29 0.09 6.57 -13.43
C GLN A 29 -0.46 5.13 -13.41
N HIS A 30 -0.55 4.47 -14.58
CA HIS A 30 -1.14 3.13 -14.69
C HIS A 30 -0.51 2.13 -13.74
N ALA A 31 0.83 2.17 -13.57
CA ALA A 31 1.57 1.31 -12.65
C ALA A 31 1.22 1.60 -11.18
N VAL A 32 1.02 2.89 -10.84
CA VAL A 32 0.64 3.31 -9.47
C VAL A 32 -0.76 2.82 -9.14
N VAL A 33 -1.73 3.03 -10.03
CA VAL A 33 -3.11 2.53 -9.88
C VAL A 33 -3.12 1.01 -9.74
N GLU A 34 -2.37 0.30 -10.57
CA GLU A 34 -2.30 -1.16 -10.54
C GLU A 34 -1.72 -1.68 -9.23
N GLN A 35 -0.59 -1.13 -8.74
CA GLN A 35 0.02 -1.51 -7.48
C GLN A 35 -0.87 -1.16 -6.28
N LEU A 36 -1.58 -0.02 -6.33
CA LEU A 36 -2.55 0.35 -5.31
C LEU A 36 -3.70 -0.66 -5.22
N LEU A 37 -4.25 -1.06 -6.37
CA LEU A 37 -5.29 -2.09 -6.44
C LEU A 37 -4.78 -3.46 -5.96
N TRP A 38 -3.54 -3.84 -6.28
CA TRP A 38 -2.94 -5.06 -5.72
C TRP A 38 -2.91 -5.03 -4.21
N CYS A 39 -2.50 -3.90 -3.64
CA CYS A 39 -2.40 -3.72 -2.20
C CYS A 39 -3.78 -3.78 -1.54
N LEU A 40 -4.77 -3.09 -2.10
CA LEU A 40 -6.14 -3.07 -1.61
C LEU A 40 -6.78 -4.47 -1.67
N LEU A 41 -6.63 -5.19 -2.79
CA LEU A 41 -7.17 -6.53 -2.99
C LEU A 41 -6.42 -7.61 -2.19
N ALA A 42 -5.14 -7.39 -1.86
CA ALA A 42 -4.41 -8.26 -0.95
C ALA A 42 -4.79 -8.03 0.53
N GLY A 43 -5.53 -6.95 0.83
CA GLY A 43 -5.91 -6.57 2.19
C GLY A 43 -4.75 -6.01 3.01
N GLY A 44 -3.76 -5.38 2.34
CA GLY A 44 -2.63 -4.72 2.98
C GLY A 44 -2.69 -3.21 2.88
N HIS A 45 -1.67 -2.51 3.40
CA HIS A 45 -1.51 -1.06 3.37
C HIS A 45 -0.37 -0.65 2.45
N ALA A 46 -0.44 0.54 1.85
CA ALA A 46 0.57 1.02 0.92
C ALA A 46 1.27 2.29 1.42
N LEU A 47 2.57 2.40 1.11
CA LEU A 47 3.35 3.62 1.27
C LEU A 47 3.62 4.20 -0.11
N LEU A 48 3.18 5.43 -0.34
CA LEU A 48 3.36 6.15 -1.60
C LEU A 48 4.49 7.17 -1.45
N GLU A 49 5.52 7.03 -2.25
CA GLU A 49 6.64 7.94 -2.26
C GLU A 49 6.64 8.75 -3.57
N GLY A 50 6.67 10.06 -3.46
CA GLY A 50 6.71 10.95 -4.60
C GLY A 50 6.60 12.42 -4.20
N ILE A 51 7.00 13.29 -5.10
CA ILE A 51 6.98 14.75 -4.87
C ILE A 51 5.54 15.26 -4.63
N PRO A 52 5.38 16.39 -3.96
CA PRO A 52 4.08 17.03 -3.79
C PRO A 52 3.42 17.38 -5.13
N GLY A 53 2.08 17.46 -5.15
CA GLY A 53 1.34 17.93 -6.34
C GLY A 53 1.04 16.86 -7.40
N LEU A 54 1.44 15.60 -7.20
CA LEU A 54 1.20 14.51 -8.16
C LEU A 54 -0.19 13.85 -8.06
N GLY A 55 -1.17 14.51 -7.42
CA GLY A 55 -2.56 14.02 -7.38
C GLY A 55 -2.83 12.86 -6.44
N LYS A 56 -1.97 12.60 -5.44
CA LYS A 56 -2.12 11.48 -4.49
C LYS A 56 -3.48 11.45 -3.79
N THR A 57 -3.95 12.63 -3.33
CA THR A 57 -5.28 12.77 -2.69
C THR A 57 -6.41 12.46 -3.67
N MET A 58 -6.28 12.91 -4.93
CA MET A 58 -7.26 12.64 -5.97
C MET A 58 -7.33 11.15 -6.29
N LEU A 59 -6.18 10.48 -6.37
CA LEU A 59 -6.08 9.04 -6.62
C LEU A 59 -6.87 8.23 -5.58
N ILE A 60 -6.56 8.41 -4.28
CA ILE A 60 -7.20 7.61 -3.24
C ILE A 60 -8.70 7.92 -3.10
N ARG A 61 -9.08 9.21 -3.28
CA ARG A 61 -10.49 9.60 -3.28
C ARG A 61 -11.25 8.97 -4.44
N THR A 62 -10.66 8.97 -5.64
CA THR A 62 -11.25 8.30 -6.82
C THR A 62 -11.47 6.81 -6.56
N VAL A 63 -10.51 6.13 -5.94
CA VAL A 63 -10.66 4.71 -5.56
C VAL A 63 -11.79 4.53 -4.56
N ALA A 64 -11.89 5.39 -3.54
CA ALA A 64 -12.97 5.33 -2.55
C ALA A 64 -14.35 5.51 -3.20
N ASP A 65 -14.47 6.49 -4.10
CA ASP A 65 -15.73 6.80 -4.81
C ASP A 65 -16.13 5.63 -5.73
N CYS A 66 -15.18 4.95 -6.38
CA CYS A 66 -15.44 3.77 -7.23
C CYS A 66 -15.94 2.55 -6.44
N ILE A 67 -15.65 2.47 -5.12
CA ILE A 67 -15.98 1.30 -4.28
C ILE A 67 -17.04 1.66 -3.22
N SER A 68 -17.58 2.87 -3.22
CA SER A 68 -18.51 3.37 -2.20
C SER A 68 -18.01 3.20 -0.78
N LEU A 69 -16.72 3.52 -0.56
CA LEU A 69 -16.05 3.44 0.74
C LEU A 69 -15.93 4.83 1.39
N GLN A 70 -16.01 4.85 2.73
CA GLN A 70 -15.78 6.08 3.47
C GLN A 70 -14.32 6.48 3.38
N PHE A 71 -14.06 7.63 2.73
CA PHE A 71 -12.74 8.24 2.64
C PHE A 71 -12.48 9.16 3.82
N SER A 72 -11.27 9.10 4.38
CA SER A 72 -10.77 10.02 5.38
C SER A 72 -9.35 10.47 5.02
N ARG A 73 -8.99 11.72 5.36
CA ARG A 73 -7.65 12.26 5.20
C ARG A 73 -7.11 12.75 6.54
N ILE A 74 -5.90 12.34 6.85
CA ILE A 74 -5.14 12.80 8.02
C ILE A 74 -3.89 13.48 7.48
N GLN A 75 -3.80 14.81 7.65
CA GLN A 75 -2.58 15.55 7.32
C GLN A 75 -1.65 15.50 8.53
N PHE A 76 -0.50 14.86 8.36
CA PHE A 76 0.49 14.75 9.42
C PHE A 76 1.28 16.05 9.54
N THR A 77 1.36 16.58 10.77
CA THR A 77 2.09 17.80 11.15
C THR A 77 2.86 17.54 12.45
N PRO A 78 3.90 18.33 12.77
CA PRO A 78 4.71 18.11 13.97
C PRO A 78 3.92 18.19 15.28
N ASP A 79 2.83 18.92 15.31
CA ASP A 79 1.95 19.15 16.46
C ASP A 79 0.78 18.15 16.54
N LEU A 80 0.58 17.30 15.52
CA LEU A 80 -0.49 16.30 15.50
C LEU A 80 -0.30 15.27 16.63
N MET A 81 -1.32 15.09 17.46
CA MET A 81 -1.32 14.13 18.55
C MET A 81 -1.97 12.80 18.17
N PRO A 82 -1.62 11.69 18.83
CA PRO A 82 -2.28 10.39 18.61
C PRO A 82 -3.81 10.44 18.74
N SER A 83 -4.33 11.20 19.72
CA SER A 83 -5.77 11.39 19.93
C SER A 83 -6.49 12.08 18.77
N ASP A 84 -5.77 12.92 18.00
CA ASP A 84 -6.35 13.58 16.83
C ASP A 84 -6.60 12.58 15.69
N ILE A 85 -5.87 11.46 15.68
CA ILE A 85 -6.01 10.36 14.75
C ILE A 85 -7.04 9.35 15.22
N THR A 86 -6.88 8.89 16.48
CA THR A 86 -7.63 7.76 17.03
C THR A 86 -8.98 8.17 17.63
N GLY A 87 -9.14 9.45 17.96
CA GLY A 87 -10.29 9.93 18.69
C GLY A 87 -10.04 10.02 20.19
N THR A 88 -10.99 10.57 20.90
CA THR A 88 -10.89 10.86 22.34
C THR A 88 -12.21 10.59 23.04
N THR A 89 -12.15 10.38 24.36
CA THR A 89 -13.34 10.26 25.20
C THR A 89 -13.70 11.63 25.77
N LEU A 90 -14.88 12.11 25.43
CA LEU A 90 -15.45 13.35 25.96
C LEU A 90 -16.27 13.06 27.21
N ILE A 91 -16.25 13.99 28.17
CA ILE A 91 -17.16 13.96 29.30
C ILE A 91 -18.35 14.86 28.93
N ASP A 92 -19.52 14.28 28.81
CA ASP A 92 -20.76 14.99 28.54
C ASP A 92 -21.52 15.19 29.88
N PHE A 93 -21.74 16.42 30.24
CA PHE A 93 -22.52 16.76 31.44
C PHE A 93 -23.98 16.92 31.02
N GLY A 94 -24.74 15.85 31.18
CA GLY A 94 -26.21 15.92 30.96
C GLY A 94 -26.90 16.95 31.84
N THR A 95 -28.12 17.33 31.48
CA THR A 95 -28.95 18.34 32.16
C THR A 95 -29.22 18.04 33.64
N GLN A 96 -28.94 16.83 34.11
CA GLN A 96 -29.09 16.42 35.54
C GLN A 96 -27.75 16.26 36.27
N GLY A 97 -26.62 16.75 35.70
CA GLY A 97 -25.32 16.72 36.35
C GLY A 97 -24.61 15.34 36.38
N ALA A 98 -25.17 14.33 35.78
CA ALA A 98 -24.50 13.04 35.61
C ALA A 98 -23.46 13.15 34.49
N ALA A 99 -22.19 12.86 34.78
CA ALA A 99 -21.12 12.80 33.78
C ALA A 99 -21.24 11.48 33.01
N ALA A 100 -21.45 11.58 31.69
CA ALA A 100 -21.42 10.45 30.78
C ALA A 100 -20.13 10.52 29.92
N HIS A 101 -19.43 9.39 29.82
CA HIS A 101 -18.29 9.27 28.90
C HIS A 101 -18.80 8.91 27.51
N ARG A 102 -18.43 9.73 26.51
CA ARG A 102 -18.76 9.47 25.11
C ARG A 102 -17.49 9.43 24.27
N PHE A 103 -17.25 8.32 23.60
CA PHE A 103 -16.17 8.24 22.62
C PHE A 103 -16.51 9.05 21.37
N GLN A 104 -15.61 9.94 20.98
CA GLN A 104 -15.64 10.65 19.72
C GLN A 104 -14.58 10.03 18.80
N ALA A 105 -15.02 9.32 17.78
CA ALA A 105 -14.14 8.66 16.82
C ALA A 105 -13.30 9.68 16.04
N GLY A 106 -12.02 9.37 15.88
CA GLY A 106 -11.09 10.16 15.08
C GLY A 106 -11.17 9.79 13.57
N PRO A 107 -10.42 10.51 12.74
CA PRO A 107 -10.45 10.31 11.29
C PRO A 107 -9.94 8.93 10.82
N ILE A 108 -9.31 8.14 11.68
CA ILE A 108 -8.88 6.78 11.37
C ILE A 108 -10.05 5.81 11.15
N PHE A 109 -11.24 6.15 11.61
CA PHE A 109 -12.45 5.32 11.48
C PHE A 109 -13.10 5.42 10.08
N GLY A 110 -12.29 5.66 9.05
CA GLY A 110 -12.68 5.52 7.64
C GLY A 110 -12.27 4.17 7.07
N ASN A 111 -12.88 3.78 5.95
CA ASN A 111 -12.47 2.56 5.22
C ASN A 111 -11.17 2.77 4.44
N LEU A 112 -11.05 3.89 3.73
CA LEU A 112 -9.84 4.33 3.05
C LEU A 112 -9.29 5.58 3.72
N VAL A 113 -8.13 5.45 4.35
CA VAL A 113 -7.48 6.53 5.06
C VAL A 113 -6.23 6.96 4.31
N LEU A 114 -6.19 8.22 3.90
CA LEU A 114 -4.96 8.86 3.40
C LEU A 114 -4.21 9.48 4.59
N ALA A 115 -3.08 8.88 4.96
CA ALA A 115 -2.14 9.43 5.92
C ALA A 115 -1.09 10.27 5.18
N ASP A 116 -1.37 11.55 5.00
CA ASP A 116 -0.58 12.44 4.14
C ASP A 116 0.63 13.01 4.90
N GLU A 117 1.84 12.85 4.32
CA GLU A 117 3.12 13.28 4.87
C GLU A 117 3.43 12.69 6.25
N ILE A 118 3.29 11.34 6.38
CA ILE A 118 3.44 10.62 7.65
C ILE A 118 4.76 10.92 8.38
N ASN A 119 5.83 11.22 7.63
CA ASN A 119 7.14 11.54 8.17
C ASN A 119 7.24 12.93 8.83
N ARG A 120 6.20 13.79 8.76
CA ARG A 120 6.20 15.10 9.44
C ARG A 120 5.75 15.03 10.89
N ALA A 121 5.01 14.02 11.30
CA ALA A 121 4.60 13.88 12.69
C ALA A 121 5.63 13.13 13.54
N THR A 122 5.54 13.31 14.85
CA THR A 122 6.43 12.66 15.81
C THR A 122 6.29 11.14 15.78
N PRO A 123 7.34 10.37 16.19
CA PRO A 123 7.29 8.90 16.23
C PRO A 123 6.12 8.34 17.04
N LYS A 124 5.68 9.05 18.09
CA LYS A 124 4.53 8.66 18.91
C LYS A 124 3.24 8.66 18.10
N THR A 125 3.02 9.69 17.30
CA THR A 125 1.85 9.84 16.43
C THR A 125 1.87 8.86 15.27
N GLN A 126 3.05 8.65 14.66
CA GLN A 126 3.24 7.61 13.63
C GLN A 126 2.90 6.22 14.17
N SER A 127 3.36 5.90 15.40
CA SER A 127 3.11 4.59 16.04
C SER A 127 1.62 4.32 16.25
N ALA A 128 0.81 5.32 16.59
CA ALA A 128 -0.63 5.15 16.75
C ALA A 128 -1.33 4.71 15.44
N LEU A 129 -0.96 5.30 14.31
CA LEU A 129 -1.47 4.88 13.00
C LEU A 129 -1.01 3.45 12.67
N LEU A 130 0.29 3.16 12.85
CA LEU A 130 0.88 1.87 12.49
C LEU A 130 0.38 0.73 13.38
N GLU A 131 0.04 1.00 14.64
CA GLU A 131 -0.61 0.04 15.52
C GLU A 131 -2.03 -0.28 15.01
N ALA A 132 -2.81 0.76 14.72
CA ALA A 132 -4.16 0.59 14.18
C ALA A 132 -4.18 -0.16 12.84
N MET A 133 -3.17 0.04 11.99
CA MET A 133 -3.00 -0.71 10.74
C MET A 133 -2.77 -2.21 11.00
N GLN A 134 -2.02 -2.55 12.02
CA GLN A 134 -1.68 -3.95 12.34
C GLN A 134 -2.82 -4.67 13.05
N GLU A 135 -3.42 -4.03 14.05
CA GLU A 135 -4.42 -4.65 14.92
C GLU A 135 -5.85 -4.55 14.37
N GLY A 136 -6.11 -3.62 13.46
CA GLY A 136 -7.48 -3.31 12.99
C GLY A 136 -8.37 -2.73 14.08
N THR A 137 -7.78 -2.25 15.17
CA THR A 137 -8.46 -1.69 16.34
C THR A 137 -7.75 -0.46 16.85
N VAL A 138 -8.47 0.32 17.64
CA VAL A 138 -7.96 1.49 18.39
C VAL A 138 -8.38 1.37 19.84
N THR A 139 -7.46 1.59 20.77
CA THR A 139 -7.77 1.67 22.20
C THR A 139 -7.83 3.14 22.64
N ALA A 140 -8.98 3.58 23.10
CA ALA A 140 -9.20 4.94 23.60
C ALA A 140 -10.08 4.91 24.85
N GLY A 141 -9.73 5.69 25.87
CA GLY A 141 -10.49 5.74 27.13
C GLY A 141 -10.59 4.41 27.89
N GLY A 142 -9.67 3.47 27.63
CA GLY A 142 -9.69 2.13 28.22
C GLY A 142 -10.56 1.11 27.47
N GLU A 143 -11.23 1.51 26.40
CA GLU A 143 -12.05 0.65 25.55
C GLU A 143 -11.38 0.41 24.19
N THR A 144 -11.58 -0.79 23.63
CA THR A 144 -11.07 -1.16 22.30
C THR A 144 -12.18 -1.04 21.28
N HIS A 145 -11.97 -0.20 20.27
CA HIS A 145 -12.90 0.08 19.18
C HIS A 145 -12.40 -0.59 17.90
N GLN A 146 -13.28 -1.35 17.22
CA GLN A 146 -12.97 -1.98 15.94
C GLN A 146 -12.99 -0.95 14.81
N LEU A 147 -12.01 -1.02 13.91
CA LEU A 147 -12.01 -0.22 12.69
C LEU A 147 -12.97 -0.82 11.64
N PRO A 148 -13.55 0.02 10.76
CA PRO A 148 -14.46 -0.46 9.72
C PRO A 148 -13.73 -1.39 8.74
N LYS A 149 -14.44 -2.39 8.21
CA LYS A 149 -13.90 -3.29 7.18
C LYS A 149 -14.60 -3.05 5.83
N PRO A 150 -13.85 -3.09 4.72
CA PRO A 150 -12.40 -3.18 4.64
C PRO A 150 -11.72 -1.93 5.20
N PHE A 151 -10.50 -2.08 5.78
CA PHE A 151 -9.68 -0.99 6.27
C PHE A 151 -8.38 -0.92 5.48
N PHE A 152 -8.13 0.22 4.85
CA PHE A 152 -6.95 0.45 4.03
C PHE A 152 -6.32 1.81 4.32
N VAL A 153 -5.02 1.82 4.55
CA VAL A 153 -4.24 3.04 4.72
C VAL A 153 -3.30 3.21 3.52
N LEU A 154 -3.37 4.38 2.90
CA LEU A 154 -2.35 4.88 1.99
C LEU A 154 -1.58 5.98 2.71
N ALA A 155 -0.36 5.67 3.16
CA ALA A 155 0.53 6.67 3.71
C ALA A 155 1.34 7.32 2.59
N THR A 156 1.65 8.63 2.72
CA THR A 156 2.53 9.31 1.78
C THR A 156 3.79 9.79 2.47
N GLN A 157 4.89 9.79 1.72
CA GLN A 157 6.15 10.42 2.12
C GLN A 157 6.64 11.33 1.00
N ASN A 158 7.21 12.48 1.39
CA ASN A 158 7.93 13.35 0.47
C ASN A 158 9.43 13.09 0.64
N PRO A 159 10.13 12.54 -0.37
CA PRO A 159 11.55 12.22 -0.26
C PRO A 159 12.45 13.46 -0.27
N ILE A 160 11.95 14.61 -0.68
CA ILE A 160 12.74 15.85 -0.83
C ILE A 160 12.79 16.62 0.50
N GLU A 161 11.73 16.58 1.28
CA GLU A 161 11.66 17.28 2.57
C GLU A 161 12.38 16.47 3.65
N GLN A 162 13.58 16.93 4.03
CA GLN A 162 14.37 16.31 5.11
C GLN A 162 14.34 17.14 6.40
N GLU A 163 14.17 18.45 6.30
CA GLU A 163 14.09 19.32 7.48
C GLU A 163 12.74 19.18 8.18
N GLY A 164 12.77 19.03 9.51
CA GLY A 164 11.56 18.89 10.33
C GLY A 164 10.80 17.58 10.11
N THR A 165 11.46 16.54 9.59
CA THR A 165 10.84 15.22 9.38
C THR A 165 11.43 14.15 10.31
N TYR A 166 10.61 13.16 10.63
CA TYR A 166 10.96 11.97 11.39
C TYR A 166 10.85 10.75 10.48
N PRO A 167 11.96 10.22 9.96
CA PRO A 167 11.91 9.04 9.09
C PRO A 167 11.31 7.84 9.84
N LEU A 168 10.53 7.05 9.13
CA LEU A 168 10.00 5.79 9.68
C LEU A 168 11.15 4.77 9.82
N PRO A 169 11.32 4.16 11.00
CA PRO A 169 12.25 3.03 11.17
C PRO A 169 11.89 1.86 10.25
N GLU A 170 12.89 1.06 9.86
CA GLU A 170 12.72 -0.09 8.96
C GLU A 170 11.67 -1.08 9.45
N ALA A 171 11.62 -1.34 10.77
CA ALA A 171 10.62 -2.23 11.38
C ALA A 171 9.17 -1.69 11.25
N GLN A 172 9.02 -0.38 11.12
CA GLN A 172 7.72 0.26 10.88
C GLN A 172 7.37 0.27 9.38
N LEU A 173 8.36 0.47 8.51
CA LEU A 173 8.19 0.38 7.06
C LEU A 173 7.73 -1.03 6.64
N ASP A 174 8.20 -2.09 7.29
CA ASP A 174 7.83 -3.49 7.00
C ASP A 174 6.34 -3.81 7.25
N ARG A 175 5.58 -2.90 7.89
CA ARG A 175 4.12 -3.01 8.04
C ARG A 175 3.35 -2.66 6.77
N PHE A 176 3.96 -1.90 5.86
CA PHE A 176 3.38 -1.64 4.55
C PHE A 176 3.61 -2.83 3.63
N LEU A 177 2.56 -3.22 2.92
CA LEU A 177 2.63 -4.32 1.96
C LEU A 177 3.51 -3.94 0.76
N LEU A 178 3.28 -2.75 0.21
CA LEU A 178 4.00 -2.21 -0.94
C LEU A 178 4.50 -0.78 -0.65
N LYS A 179 5.70 -0.46 -1.19
CA LYS A 179 6.15 0.91 -1.38
C LYS A 179 6.07 1.25 -2.87
N ILE A 180 5.18 2.20 -3.18
CA ILE A 180 4.83 2.61 -4.55
C ILE A 180 5.53 3.92 -4.86
N GLY A 181 6.40 3.92 -5.86
CA GLY A 181 7.01 5.14 -6.38
C GLY A 181 6.07 5.85 -7.36
N VAL A 182 5.96 7.16 -7.24
CA VAL A 182 5.21 8.00 -8.17
C VAL A 182 6.19 8.87 -8.94
N ASP A 183 6.35 8.54 -10.21
CA ASP A 183 7.20 9.30 -11.12
C ASP A 183 6.50 10.57 -11.58
N PHE A 184 7.31 11.53 -12.05
CA PHE A 184 6.77 12.74 -12.65
C PHE A 184 6.08 12.41 -13.98
N PRO A 185 4.90 12.98 -14.26
CA PRO A 185 4.16 12.68 -15.49
C PRO A 185 4.93 13.05 -16.75
N SER A 186 4.75 12.27 -17.80
CA SER A 186 5.26 12.60 -19.12
C SER A 186 4.63 13.89 -19.68
N ARG A 187 5.22 14.44 -20.71
CA ARG A 187 4.71 15.65 -21.37
C ARG A 187 3.26 15.48 -21.87
N GLU A 188 2.96 14.32 -22.41
CA GLU A 188 1.63 13.97 -22.94
C GLU A 188 0.60 13.84 -21.81
N GLU A 189 0.98 13.21 -20.70
CA GLU A 189 0.15 13.09 -19.52
C GLU A 189 -0.10 14.46 -18.88
N LEU A 190 0.92 15.33 -18.78
CA LEU A 190 0.75 16.69 -18.28
C LEU A 190 -0.26 17.49 -19.10
N LYS A 191 -0.20 17.41 -20.43
CA LYS A 191 -1.21 18.04 -21.29
C LYS A 191 -2.62 17.55 -20.99
N GLN A 192 -2.79 16.23 -20.85
CA GLN A 192 -4.08 15.64 -20.52
C GLN A 192 -4.57 16.07 -19.13
N ILE A 193 -3.68 16.10 -18.13
CA ILE A 193 -3.99 16.58 -16.78
C ILE A 193 -4.52 18.01 -16.83
N VAL A 194 -3.80 18.93 -17.51
CA VAL A 194 -4.23 20.32 -17.65
C VAL A 194 -5.58 20.43 -18.34
N LEU A 195 -5.79 19.75 -19.46
CA LEU A 195 -7.07 19.76 -20.18
C LEU A 195 -8.23 19.26 -19.32
N ARG A 196 -8.02 18.20 -18.51
CA ARG A 196 -9.08 17.65 -17.64
C ARG A 196 -9.34 18.54 -16.41
N THR A 197 -8.31 19.13 -15.81
CA THR A 197 -8.44 19.91 -14.57
C THR A 197 -8.90 21.34 -14.78
N THR A 198 -8.67 21.90 -15.99
CA THR A 198 -9.09 23.26 -16.36
C THR A 198 -10.38 23.30 -17.17
N SER A 199 -10.97 22.15 -17.51
CA SER A 199 -12.25 22.09 -18.21
C SER A 199 -13.42 22.39 -17.26
N ILE A 200 -14.53 22.89 -17.82
CA ILE A 200 -15.77 23.20 -17.08
C ILE A 200 -16.39 21.92 -16.48
N THR A 201 -16.29 20.81 -17.19
CA THR A 201 -16.80 19.50 -16.75
C THR A 201 -15.65 18.62 -16.33
N GLN A 202 -15.60 18.29 -15.03
CA GLN A 202 -14.65 17.29 -14.53
C GLN A 202 -15.28 15.90 -14.64
N PRO A 203 -14.53 14.89 -15.10
CA PRO A 203 -15.02 13.53 -15.14
C PRO A 203 -15.36 13.04 -13.72
N LYS A 204 -16.54 12.46 -13.56
CA LYS A 204 -16.96 11.79 -12.32
C LYS A 204 -16.86 10.29 -12.52
N VAL A 205 -16.51 9.58 -11.47
CA VAL A 205 -16.55 8.12 -11.46
C VAL A 205 -17.91 7.60 -10.99
N SER A 206 -18.22 6.41 -11.43
CA SER A 206 -19.36 5.64 -10.98
C SER A 206 -18.92 4.60 -9.95
N VAL A 207 -19.84 4.22 -9.06
CA VAL A 207 -19.59 3.08 -8.15
C VAL A 207 -19.56 1.79 -8.98
N VAL A 208 -18.45 1.06 -8.90
CA VAL A 208 -18.21 -0.21 -9.61
C VAL A 208 -18.35 -1.40 -8.67
N LEU A 209 -17.92 -1.23 -7.41
CA LEU A 209 -17.95 -2.27 -6.38
C LEU A 209 -18.53 -1.70 -5.09
N SER A 210 -19.19 -2.55 -4.33
CA SER A 210 -19.51 -2.32 -2.92
C SER A 210 -18.36 -2.78 -2.01
N ALA A 211 -18.39 -2.38 -0.74
CA ALA A 211 -17.47 -2.86 0.28
C ALA A 211 -17.50 -4.40 0.43
N ALA A 212 -18.70 -5.01 0.34
CA ALA A 212 -18.88 -6.47 0.42
C ALA A 212 -18.23 -7.17 -0.77
N GLU A 213 -18.46 -6.69 -1.99
CA GLU A 213 -17.85 -7.24 -3.21
C GLU A 213 -16.32 -7.11 -3.22
N LEU A 214 -15.77 -6.02 -2.66
CA LEU A 214 -14.34 -5.90 -2.47
C LEU A 214 -13.80 -6.97 -1.52
N MET A 215 -14.47 -7.22 -0.39
CA MET A 215 -14.09 -8.28 0.54
C MET A 215 -14.20 -9.67 -0.09
N ASP A 216 -15.19 -9.92 -0.92
CA ASP A 216 -15.32 -11.17 -1.67
C ASP A 216 -14.16 -11.36 -2.66
N LEU A 217 -13.74 -10.30 -3.34
CA LEU A 217 -12.54 -10.33 -4.20
C LEU A 217 -11.26 -10.59 -3.39
N GLN A 218 -11.12 -10.01 -2.18
CA GLN A 218 -9.99 -10.30 -1.29
C GLN A 218 -9.97 -11.77 -0.87
N MET A 219 -11.12 -12.35 -0.55
CA MET A 219 -11.24 -13.78 -0.22
C MET A 219 -10.92 -14.65 -1.43
N SER A 220 -11.38 -14.27 -2.62
CA SER A 220 -11.09 -14.96 -3.87
C SER A 220 -9.60 -14.96 -4.20
N ALA A 221 -8.92 -13.83 -3.99
CA ALA A 221 -7.48 -13.75 -4.18
C ALA A 221 -6.69 -14.71 -3.27
N ARG A 222 -7.12 -14.89 -2.02
CA ARG A 222 -6.48 -15.83 -1.09
C ARG A 222 -6.55 -17.29 -1.54
N GLN A 223 -7.55 -17.65 -2.35
CA GLN A 223 -7.76 -19.02 -2.86
C GLN A 223 -6.91 -19.36 -4.07
N VAL A 224 -6.25 -18.37 -4.70
CA VAL A 224 -5.31 -18.63 -5.81
C VAL A 224 -4.21 -19.56 -5.33
N LEU A 225 -3.95 -20.60 -6.11
CA LEU A 225 -3.00 -21.66 -5.77
C LEU A 225 -1.55 -21.21 -5.97
N VAL A 226 -0.68 -21.82 -5.19
CA VAL A 226 0.77 -21.64 -5.26
C VAL A 226 1.40 -23.03 -5.38
N ALA A 227 2.07 -23.32 -6.46
CA ALA A 227 2.86 -24.54 -6.60
C ALA A 227 4.15 -24.42 -5.78
N ASP A 228 4.63 -25.53 -5.23
CA ASP A 228 5.80 -25.53 -4.35
C ASP A 228 7.04 -24.95 -5.05
N GLU A 229 7.25 -25.26 -6.34
CA GLU A 229 8.37 -24.74 -7.12
C GLU A 229 8.30 -23.20 -7.27
N VAL A 230 7.09 -22.65 -7.35
CA VAL A 230 6.89 -21.19 -7.45
C VAL A 230 7.06 -20.53 -6.08
N LEU A 231 6.64 -21.21 -5.01
CA LEU A 231 6.89 -20.76 -3.63
C LEU A 231 8.40 -20.71 -3.35
N ASP A 232 9.15 -21.74 -3.74
CA ASP A 232 10.60 -21.81 -3.59
C ASP A 232 11.31 -20.66 -4.32
N LEU A 233 10.81 -20.25 -5.50
CA LEU A 233 11.35 -19.08 -6.20
C LEU A 233 11.12 -17.78 -5.41
N ALA A 234 9.95 -17.61 -4.78
CA ALA A 234 9.69 -16.44 -3.94
C ALA A 234 10.58 -16.42 -2.69
N VAL A 235 10.79 -17.58 -2.07
CA VAL A 235 11.74 -17.75 -0.96
C VAL A 235 13.16 -17.41 -1.42
N LYS A 236 13.60 -17.94 -2.58
CA LYS A 236 14.92 -17.69 -3.15
C LYS A 236 15.15 -16.20 -3.41
N VAL A 237 14.16 -15.46 -3.91
CA VAL A 237 14.24 -14.00 -4.09
C VAL A 237 14.58 -13.30 -2.76
N VAL A 238 13.93 -13.71 -1.66
CA VAL A 238 14.16 -13.10 -0.35
C VAL A 238 15.49 -13.56 0.24
N MET A 239 15.86 -14.84 0.13
CA MET A 239 17.17 -15.35 0.58
C MET A 239 18.31 -14.62 -0.12
N MET A 240 18.27 -14.48 -1.45
CA MET A 240 19.28 -13.76 -2.23
C MET A 240 19.37 -12.26 -1.92
N SER A 241 18.48 -11.71 -1.10
CA SER A 241 18.57 -10.33 -0.61
C SER A 241 19.57 -10.16 0.55
N HIS A 242 20.07 -11.27 1.11
CA HIS A 242 21.01 -11.25 2.22
C HIS A 242 22.47 -11.38 1.72
N ALA A 243 23.33 -10.48 2.17
CA ALA A 243 24.75 -10.48 1.77
C ALA A 243 25.51 -11.77 2.13
N GLY A 244 25.04 -12.51 3.14
CA GLY A 244 25.62 -13.79 3.56
C GLY A 244 25.19 -15.00 2.73
N GLU A 245 24.25 -14.84 1.80
CA GLU A 245 23.79 -15.92 0.94
C GLU A 245 24.83 -16.22 -0.15
N PRO A 246 25.29 -17.49 -0.31
CA PRO A 246 26.32 -17.83 -1.28
C PRO A 246 25.97 -17.44 -2.72
N ASP A 247 24.71 -17.64 -3.11
CA ASP A 247 24.19 -17.39 -4.45
C ASP A 247 23.74 -15.93 -4.66
N ALA A 248 23.85 -15.06 -3.65
CA ALA A 248 23.46 -13.66 -3.80
C ALA A 248 24.34 -12.94 -4.84
N PRO A 249 23.78 -12.02 -5.63
CA PRO A 249 24.54 -11.17 -6.55
C PRO A 249 25.67 -10.42 -5.83
N GLU A 250 26.79 -10.19 -6.51
CA GLU A 250 27.95 -9.46 -5.92
C GLU A 250 27.56 -8.04 -5.47
N GLU A 251 26.66 -7.39 -6.20
CA GLU A 251 26.13 -6.06 -5.81
C GLU A 251 25.37 -6.15 -4.47
N VAL A 252 24.62 -7.23 -4.25
CA VAL A 252 23.89 -7.45 -2.98
C VAL A 252 24.90 -7.70 -1.85
N LYS A 253 25.88 -8.58 -2.05
CA LYS A 253 26.93 -8.86 -1.06
C LYS A 253 27.68 -7.60 -0.63
N ARG A 254 27.91 -6.69 -1.56
CA ARG A 254 28.65 -5.45 -1.29
C ARG A 254 27.79 -4.34 -0.71
N TYR A 255 26.56 -4.16 -1.22
CA TYR A 255 25.78 -2.95 -1.00
C TYR A 255 24.56 -3.13 -0.10
N VAL A 256 24.10 -4.35 0.17
CA VAL A 256 22.99 -4.60 1.09
C VAL A 256 23.53 -4.90 2.49
N ARG A 257 23.15 -4.08 3.45
CA ARG A 257 23.49 -4.27 4.87
C ARG A 257 22.52 -5.25 5.54
N PHE A 258 21.23 -5.10 5.28
CA PHE A 258 20.19 -6.00 5.79
C PHE A 258 19.22 -6.35 4.65
N GLY A 259 19.03 -7.64 4.42
CA GLY A 259 18.07 -8.18 3.47
C GLY A 259 16.64 -8.18 4.02
N ALA A 260 15.70 -8.59 3.17
CA ALA A 260 14.28 -8.61 3.50
C ALA A 260 13.91 -9.81 4.39
N GLY A 261 12.99 -9.61 5.33
CA GLY A 261 12.51 -10.64 6.25
C GLY A 261 11.38 -11.52 5.68
N PRO A 262 10.86 -12.47 6.50
CA PRO A 262 9.78 -13.39 6.07
C PRO A 262 8.50 -12.69 5.59
N ARG A 263 8.20 -11.49 6.10
CA ARG A 263 7.06 -10.69 5.63
C ARG A 263 7.17 -10.34 4.14
N ALA A 264 8.38 -10.26 3.58
CA ALA A 264 8.56 -10.03 2.15
C ALA A 264 8.07 -11.22 1.31
N VAL A 265 8.34 -12.47 1.71
CA VAL A 265 7.81 -13.66 1.05
C VAL A 265 6.28 -13.64 1.09
N GLN A 266 5.71 -13.39 2.27
CA GLN A 266 4.26 -13.31 2.46
C GLN A 266 3.63 -12.22 1.55
N ALA A 267 4.27 -11.05 1.49
CA ALA A 267 3.82 -9.94 0.64
C ALA A 267 3.91 -10.28 -0.85
N ILE A 268 5.03 -10.85 -1.32
CA ILE A 268 5.21 -11.27 -2.71
C ILE A 268 4.11 -12.27 -3.09
N ILE A 269 3.86 -13.29 -2.28
CA ILE A 269 2.84 -14.31 -2.55
C ILE A 269 1.44 -13.69 -2.54
N ALA A 270 1.10 -12.88 -1.53
CA ALA A 270 -0.23 -12.27 -1.42
C ALA A 270 -0.53 -11.38 -2.65
N VAL A 271 0.41 -10.54 -3.05
CA VAL A 271 0.25 -9.64 -4.21
C VAL A 271 0.26 -10.43 -5.54
N SER A 272 1.10 -11.47 -5.65
CA SER A 272 1.12 -12.34 -6.83
C SER A 272 -0.20 -13.09 -7.03
N LYS A 273 -0.87 -13.50 -5.95
CA LYS A 273 -2.22 -14.09 -6.01
C LYS A 273 -3.25 -13.11 -6.57
N VAL A 274 -3.23 -11.86 -6.11
CA VAL A 274 -4.10 -10.80 -6.66
C VAL A 274 -3.84 -10.59 -8.14
N ARG A 275 -2.56 -10.55 -8.53
CA ARG A 275 -2.17 -10.37 -9.91
C ARG A 275 -2.64 -11.52 -10.81
N ALA A 276 -2.50 -12.75 -10.34
CA ALA A 276 -3.00 -13.94 -11.04
C ALA A 276 -4.53 -13.90 -11.18
N LEU A 277 -5.26 -13.57 -10.12
CA LEU A 277 -6.73 -13.39 -10.15
C LEU A 277 -7.15 -12.32 -11.15
N SER A 278 -6.48 -11.16 -11.15
CA SER A 278 -6.75 -10.06 -12.09
C SER A 278 -6.52 -10.46 -13.56
N ALA A 279 -5.68 -11.45 -13.79
CA ALA A 279 -5.41 -12.02 -15.10
C ALA A 279 -6.26 -13.28 -15.42
N GLY A 280 -7.29 -13.58 -14.62
CA GLY A 280 -8.16 -14.75 -14.82
C GLY A 280 -7.45 -16.09 -14.63
N ARG A 281 -6.44 -16.17 -13.73
CA ARG A 281 -5.68 -17.40 -13.46
C ARG A 281 -5.84 -17.84 -12.00
N LEU A 282 -5.99 -19.15 -11.79
CA LEU A 282 -6.12 -19.77 -10.45
C LEU A 282 -4.77 -20.15 -9.84
N HIS A 283 -3.66 -19.85 -10.48
CA HIS A 283 -2.31 -20.12 -9.96
C HIS A 283 -1.37 -18.98 -10.27
N ILE A 284 -0.43 -18.74 -9.37
CA ILE A 284 0.63 -17.78 -9.58
C ILE A 284 1.74 -18.37 -10.48
N SER A 285 2.49 -17.49 -11.13
CA SER A 285 3.62 -17.83 -11.98
C SER A 285 4.87 -17.05 -11.57
N TRP A 286 6.03 -17.43 -12.09
CA TRP A 286 7.26 -16.64 -11.93
C TRP A 286 7.09 -15.18 -12.36
N ASN A 287 6.36 -14.95 -13.46
CA ASN A 287 6.12 -13.57 -13.92
C ASN A 287 5.36 -12.72 -12.91
N ASP A 288 4.45 -13.34 -12.13
CA ASP A 288 3.76 -12.62 -11.06
C ASP A 288 4.71 -12.24 -9.94
N ILE A 289 5.57 -13.17 -9.50
CA ILE A 289 6.62 -12.90 -8.50
C ILE A 289 7.54 -11.78 -8.98
N ARG A 290 8.04 -11.87 -10.23
CA ARG A 290 8.96 -10.90 -10.82
C ARG A 290 8.38 -9.47 -10.82
N GLN A 291 7.10 -9.32 -11.12
CA GLN A 291 6.44 -8.01 -11.17
C GLN A 291 6.12 -7.45 -9.79
N THR A 292 5.85 -8.32 -8.82
CA THR A 292 5.45 -7.89 -7.47
C THR A 292 6.63 -7.71 -6.51
N ALA A 293 7.76 -8.37 -6.77
CA ALA A 293 8.91 -8.33 -5.88
C ALA A 293 9.51 -6.93 -5.73
N LEU A 294 9.58 -6.14 -6.82
CA LEU A 294 10.17 -4.80 -6.77
C LEU A 294 9.45 -3.87 -5.75
N PRO A 295 8.14 -3.61 -5.83
CA PRO A 295 7.47 -2.75 -4.87
C PRO A 295 7.40 -3.36 -3.45
N VAL A 296 7.55 -4.68 -3.31
CA VAL A 296 7.63 -5.35 -2.01
C VAL A 296 9.01 -5.16 -1.37
N LEU A 297 10.10 -5.31 -2.13
CA LEU A 297 11.47 -5.25 -1.61
C LEU A 297 11.96 -3.81 -1.41
N ARG A 298 11.43 -2.84 -2.12
CA ARG A 298 11.89 -1.45 -2.18
C ARG A 298 12.12 -0.81 -0.81
N HIS A 299 11.32 -1.11 0.18
CA HIS A 299 11.41 -0.57 1.55
C HIS A 299 11.91 -1.58 2.58
N ARG A 300 12.30 -2.77 2.13
CA ARG A 300 12.77 -3.87 2.99
C ARG A 300 14.26 -4.15 2.86
N LEU A 301 14.90 -3.56 1.84
CA LEU A 301 16.35 -3.64 1.67
C LEU A 301 17.02 -2.43 2.30
N VAL A 302 17.88 -2.67 3.28
CA VAL A 302 18.67 -1.62 3.91
C VAL A 302 20.05 -1.59 3.25
N LEU A 303 20.35 -0.49 2.57
CA LEU A 303 21.61 -0.33 1.85
C LEU A 303 22.74 0.14 2.78
N SER A 304 23.98 -0.19 2.41
CA SER A 304 25.16 0.30 3.08
C SER A 304 25.39 1.79 2.84
N TYR A 305 26.18 2.44 3.69
CA TYR A 305 26.55 3.85 3.48
C TYR A 305 27.33 4.06 2.17
N GLU A 306 28.13 3.08 1.76
CA GLU A 306 28.85 3.12 0.48
C GLU A 306 27.85 3.16 -0.69
N ALA A 307 26.81 2.31 -0.65
CA ALA A 307 25.76 2.29 -1.67
C ALA A 307 25.02 3.62 -1.77
N GLN A 308 24.67 4.21 -0.62
CA GLN A 308 23.99 5.51 -0.55
C GLN A 308 24.87 6.63 -1.12
N ALA A 309 26.17 6.63 -0.78
CA ALA A 309 27.12 7.64 -1.25
C ALA A 309 27.31 7.64 -2.78
N ILE A 310 27.19 6.48 -3.44
CA ILE A 310 27.29 6.35 -4.90
C ILE A 310 25.92 6.38 -5.60
N GLY A 311 24.83 6.68 -4.87
CA GLY A 311 23.49 6.81 -5.44
C GLY A 311 22.83 5.50 -5.86
N MET A 312 23.26 4.36 -5.28
CA MET A 312 22.59 3.07 -5.52
C MET A 312 21.20 3.04 -4.88
N SER A 313 20.26 2.41 -5.55
CA SER A 313 18.88 2.28 -5.06
C SER A 313 18.51 0.84 -4.71
N SER A 314 17.56 0.66 -3.81
CA SER A 314 16.98 -0.66 -3.51
C SER A 314 16.32 -1.31 -4.73
N ASP A 315 15.84 -0.51 -5.69
CA ASP A 315 15.28 -1.00 -6.96
C ASP A 315 16.36 -1.67 -7.83
N GLN A 316 17.58 -1.12 -7.86
CA GLN A 316 18.71 -1.75 -8.58
C GLN A 316 19.10 -3.08 -7.95
N MET A 317 19.15 -3.14 -6.61
CA MET A 317 19.43 -4.40 -5.89
C MET A 317 18.33 -5.43 -6.15
N SER A 318 17.06 -5.03 -6.10
CA SER A 318 15.93 -5.90 -6.39
C SER A 318 15.97 -6.45 -7.81
N LYS A 319 16.36 -5.64 -8.80
CA LYS A 319 16.53 -6.09 -10.19
C LYS A 319 17.68 -7.08 -10.34
N ALA A 320 18.83 -6.85 -9.68
CA ALA A 320 19.94 -7.77 -9.67
C ALA A 320 19.55 -9.14 -9.08
N ILE A 321 18.84 -9.15 -7.95
CA ILE A 321 18.29 -10.37 -7.33
C ILE A 321 17.39 -11.12 -8.31
N LEU A 322 16.41 -10.44 -8.91
CA LEU A 322 15.46 -11.06 -9.84
C LEU A 322 16.15 -11.65 -11.07
N THR A 323 17.17 -10.97 -11.59
CA THR A 323 17.98 -11.46 -12.72
C THR A 323 18.77 -12.72 -12.32
N ALA A 324 19.37 -12.75 -11.13
CA ALA A 324 20.10 -13.91 -10.64
C ALA A 324 19.18 -15.12 -10.40
N VAL A 325 18.00 -14.91 -9.81
CA VAL A 325 17.01 -15.98 -9.63
C VAL A 325 16.53 -16.52 -10.98
N GLU A 326 16.30 -15.65 -11.98
CA GLU A 326 15.87 -16.05 -13.31
C GLU A 326 16.96 -16.85 -14.04
N ALA A 327 18.23 -16.48 -13.89
CA ALA A 327 19.37 -17.22 -14.48
C ALA A 327 19.62 -18.60 -13.85
N ALA A 328 19.21 -18.77 -12.58
CA ALA A 328 19.37 -20.01 -11.82
C ALA A 328 18.11 -20.92 -11.83
N ARG A 329 17.12 -20.58 -12.63
CA ARG A 329 15.88 -21.32 -12.87
C ARG A 329 16.03 -22.33 -14.01
#